data_0df363d8fbb4662f5a63f43fe6f448e9
#
_entry.id   0df363d8fbb4662f5a63f43fe6f448e9
#
_cell.length_a   1.000
_cell.length_b   1.000
_cell.length_c   1.000
_cell.angle_alpha   90.00
_cell.angle_beta   90.00
_cell.angle_gamma   90.00
#
_symmetry.space_group_name_H-M   'P 1'
#
loop_
_entity.id
_entity.type
_entity.pdbx_description
1 polymer ?
#
loop_
_entity_poly.entity_id
_entity_poly.type
_entity_poly.pdbx_seq_one_letter_code
_entity_poly.pdbx_strand_id
1 'polypeptide(L)'
;HERLVGSEMCIRDRIHSSRTAIKNPVDYEARSNIMWIATWTLNTFVAKGKTTDWEVHMIGQSIGAYTNATHGMTLSAVSLPYYRFLLPYGLQKFKRYAVNVWDVNPDGKTDEETAEEGLSCMESYMKELGLVMNIRELGVTEEMLPGIADGTFVMEGGYKVLTHDDIITILKKSM
;
A
#
# COMPACT_ATOMS: atom_id res chain seq x y z
N HIS A 1 -25.54 -4.43 -12.02
CA HIS A 1 -24.18 -4.38 -11.45
C HIS A 1 -23.18 -4.37 -12.59
N GLU A 2 -22.70 -3.21 -12.95
CA GLU A 2 -21.46 -3.11 -13.71
C GLU A 2 -20.37 -3.73 -12.84
N ARG A 3 -19.94 -4.92 -13.27
CA ARG A 3 -18.94 -5.70 -12.55
C ARG A 3 -17.62 -4.94 -12.59
N LEU A 4 -17.22 -4.34 -11.49
CA LEU A 4 -15.82 -4.05 -11.23
C LEU A 4 -15.08 -5.40 -11.20
N VAL A 5 -14.79 -5.93 -12.38
CA VAL A 5 -14.05 -7.18 -12.52
C VAL A 5 -12.57 -6.86 -12.37
N GLY A 6 -11.94 -7.32 -11.34
CA GLY A 6 -10.51 -7.22 -11.17
C GLY A 6 -10.05 -6.70 -9.80
N SER A 7 -8.85 -6.14 -9.78
CA SER A 7 -8.15 -5.73 -8.54
C SER A 7 -8.93 -4.72 -7.67
N GLU A 8 -9.71 -3.84 -8.27
CA GLU A 8 -10.46 -2.80 -7.55
C GLU A 8 -11.59 -3.40 -6.69
N MET A 9 -12.32 -4.39 -7.23
CA MET A 9 -13.33 -5.12 -6.47
C MET A 9 -12.71 -5.87 -5.28
N CYS A 10 -11.60 -6.56 -5.51
CA CYS A 10 -10.89 -7.24 -4.45
C CYS A 10 -10.43 -6.28 -3.33
N ILE A 11 -10.02 -5.06 -3.70
CA ILE A 11 -9.64 -4.05 -2.69
C ILE A 11 -10.85 -3.61 -1.89
N ARG A 12 -11.99 -3.29 -2.53
CA ARG A 12 -13.25 -2.89 -1.83
C ARG A 12 -13.76 -3.99 -0.90
N ASP A 13 -13.78 -5.23 -1.36
CA ASP A 13 -14.22 -6.38 -0.55
C ASP A 13 -13.29 -6.60 0.66
N ARG A 14 -11.97 -6.41 0.46
CA ARG A 14 -11.01 -6.48 1.55
C ARG A 14 -11.21 -5.37 2.58
N ILE A 15 -11.45 -4.13 2.13
CA ILE A 15 -11.75 -3.00 3.02
C ILE A 15 -12.99 -3.29 3.87
N HIS A 16 -14.07 -3.78 3.25
CA HIS A 16 -15.29 -4.15 3.96
C HIS A 16 -15.05 -5.28 4.97
N SER A 17 -14.47 -6.38 4.51
CA SER A 17 -14.26 -7.57 5.35
C SER A 17 -13.27 -7.33 6.49
N SER A 18 -12.23 -6.52 6.28
CA SER A 18 -11.28 -6.20 7.37
C SER A 18 -11.91 -5.34 8.45
N ARG A 19 -12.77 -4.36 8.10
CA ARG A 19 -13.54 -3.58 9.07
C ARG A 19 -14.46 -4.45 9.92
N THR A 20 -15.05 -5.50 9.33
CA THR A 20 -15.85 -6.48 10.05
C THR A 20 -14.96 -7.34 10.96
N ALA A 21 -13.85 -7.86 10.42
CA ALA A 21 -12.98 -8.77 11.14
C ALA A 21 -12.28 -8.14 12.36
N ILE A 22 -11.96 -6.84 12.35
CA ILE A 22 -11.39 -6.18 13.53
C ILE A 22 -12.42 -5.97 14.65
N LYS A 23 -13.69 -5.79 14.30
CA LYS A 23 -14.79 -5.65 15.27
C LYS A 23 -15.25 -6.99 15.81
N ASN A 24 -15.25 -8.02 14.97
CA ASN A 24 -15.61 -9.40 15.31
C ASN A 24 -14.55 -10.37 14.73
N PRO A 25 -13.48 -10.66 15.48
CA PRO A 25 -12.38 -11.51 15.00
C PRO A 25 -12.76 -12.95 14.68
N VAL A 26 -13.92 -13.42 15.13
CA VAL A 26 -14.44 -14.77 14.87
C VAL A 26 -15.47 -14.82 13.74
N ASP A 27 -15.73 -13.69 13.07
CA ASP A 27 -16.62 -13.63 11.92
C ASP A 27 -16.06 -14.48 10.76
N TYR A 28 -16.71 -15.59 10.51
CA TYR A 28 -16.24 -16.57 9.52
C TYR A 28 -16.28 -16.00 8.10
N GLU A 29 -17.35 -15.28 7.74
CA GLU A 29 -17.51 -14.73 6.39
C GLU A 29 -16.43 -13.68 6.10
N ALA A 30 -16.25 -12.72 7.00
CA ALA A 30 -15.23 -11.70 6.85
C ALA A 30 -13.82 -12.29 6.75
N ARG A 31 -13.49 -13.27 7.58
CA ARG A 31 -12.18 -13.93 7.56
C ARG A 31 -11.96 -14.77 6.29
N SER A 32 -12.98 -15.52 5.85
CA SER A 32 -12.91 -16.32 4.63
C SER A 32 -12.74 -15.43 3.39
N ASN A 33 -13.44 -14.29 3.32
CA ASN A 33 -13.30 -13.32 2.26
C ASN A 33 -11.89 -12.72 2.22
N ILE A 34 -11.33 -12.33 3.37
CA ILE A 34 -9.94 -11.83 3.44
C ILE A 34 -8.96 -12.88 2.93
N MET A 35 -9.09 -14.12 3.35
CA MET A 35 -8.23 -15.24 2.92
C MET A 35 -8.37 -15.50 1.41
N TRP A 36 -9.59 -15.53 0.89
CA TRP A 36 -9.88 -15.71 -0.52
C TRP A 36 -9.24 -14.62 -1.38
N ILE A 37 -9.44 -13.35 -1.00
CA ILE A 37 -8.86 -12.21 -1.69
C ILE A 37 -7.32 -12.25 -1.66
N ALA A 38 -6.72 -12.58 -0.51
CA ALA A 38 -5.28 -12.72 -0.39
C ALA A 38 -4.73 -13.80 -1.33
N THR A 39 -5.42 -14.94 -1.44
CA THR A 39 -5.05 -16.02 -2.35
C THR A 39 -5.05 -15.56 -3.81
N TRP A 40 -6.11 -14.91 -4.26
CA TRP A 40 -6.21 -14.42 -5.65
C TRP A 40 -5.24 -13.29 -5.97
N THR A 41 -4.89 -12.49 -4.99
CA THR A 41 -3.91 -11.41 -5.15
C THR A 41 -2.49 -11.97 -5.29
N LEU A 42 -2.14 -12.98 -4.49
CA LEU A 42 -0.78 -13.54 -4.46
C LEU A 42 -0.52 -14.60 -5.53
N ASN A 43 -1.55 -15.29 -6.03
CA ASN A 43 -1.38 -16.32 -7.07
C ASN A 43 -1.16 -15.76 -8.47
N THR A 44 -0.88 -14.49 -8.59
CA THR A 44 -0.63 -13.74 -9.84
C THR A 44 -1.84 -13.58 -10.77
N PHE A 45 -3.02 -14.07 -10.41
CA PHE A 45 -4.21 -13.99 -11.27
C PHE A 45 -4.59 -12.53 -11.59
N VAL A 46 -4.65 -11.67 -10.56
CA VAL A 46 -4.97 -10.24 -10.74
C VAL A 46 -3.85 -9.45 -11.42
N ALA A 47 -2.66 -10.03 -11.52
CA ALA A 47 -1.49 -9.44 -12.16
C ALA A 47 -1.39 -9.78 -13.65
N LYS A 48 -2.18 -10.73 -14.17
CA LYS A 48 -2.11 -11.15 -15.56
C LYS A 48 -2.32 -9.98 -16.52
N GLY A 49 -1.40 -9.87 -17.51
CA GLY A 49 -1.42 -8.79 -18.50
C GLY A 49 -0.99 -7.43 -17.98
N LYS A 50 -0.36 -7.37 -16.79
CA LYS A 50 0.15 -6.15 -16.16
C LYS A 50 1.59 -6.35 -15.70
N THR A 51 2.35 -5.28 -15.68
CA THR A 51 3.56 -5.20 -14.84
C THR A 51 3.15 -4.96 -13.41
N THR A 52 3.88 -5.53 -12.46
CA THR A 52 3.60 -5.41 -11.02
C THR A 52 4.74 -4.69 -10.34
N ASP A 53 4.38 -3.86 -9.38
CA ASP A 53 5.28 -3.15 -8.50
C ASP A 53 5.30 -3.85 -7.13
N TRP A 54 6.48 -4.30 -6.71
CA TRP A 54 6.71 -4.97 -5.43
C TRP A 54 7.60 -4.16 -4.49
N GLU A 55 7.86 -2.90 -4.81
CA GLU A 55 8.88 -2.10 -4.14
C GLU A 55 8.56 -1.85 -2.66
N VAL A 56 7.28 -1.69 -2.30
CA VAL A 56 6.85 -1.65 -0.89
C VAL A 56 7.30 -2.90 -0.13
N HIS A 57 7.23 -4.07 -0.78
CA HIS A 57 7.67 -5.34 -0.18
C HIS A 57 9.20 -5.38 -0.05
N MET A 58 9.94 -4.89 -1.03
CA MET A 58 11.41 -4.89 -0.99
C MET A 58 11.93 -3.97 0.10
N ILE A 59 11.41 -2.74 0.19
CA ILE A 59 11.73 -1.82 1.27
C ILE A 59 11.30 -2.40 2.63
N GLY A 60 10.09 -2.98 2.71
CA GLY A 60 9.59 -3.60 3.94
C GLY A 60 10.42 -4.80 4.41
N GLN A 61 10.94 -5.62 3.49
CA GLN A 61 11.85 -6.73 3.83
C GLN A 61 13.17 -6.21 4.37
N SER A 62 13.74 -5.17 3.76
CA SER A 62 14.98 -4.56 4.24
C SER A 62 14.79 -3.97 5.65
N ILE A 63 13.68 -3.28 5.93
CA ILE A 63 13.35 -2.82 7.30
C ILE A 63 13.25 -4.01 8.25
N GLY A 64 12.57 -5.09 7.86
CA GLY A 64 12.43 -6.29 8.67
C GLY A 64 13.78 -6.94 9.02
N ALA A 65 14.74 -6.90 8.10
CA ALA A 65 16.10 -7.41 8.34
C ALA A 65 16.83 -6.64 9.46
N TYR A 66 16.57 -5.34 9.60
CA TYR A 66 17.17 -4.50 10.65
C TYR A 66 16.42 -4.55 11.99
N THR A 67 15.11 -4.76 11.96
CA THR A 67 14.26 -4.58 13.15
C THR A 67 13.63 -5.87 13.66
N ASN A 68 13.66 -6.93 12.86
CA ASN A 68 12.88 -8.16 13.10
C ASN A 68 11.35 -7.91 13.26
N ALA A 69 10.85 -6.79 12.74
CA ALA A 69 9.43 -6.46 12.77
C ALA A 69 8.61 -7.36 11.85
N THR A 70 7.34 -7.57 12.20
CA THR A 70 6.42 -8.35 11.39
C THR A 70 6.25 -7.72 10.01
N HIS A 71 6.36 -8.53 8.94
CA HIS A 71 6.33 -8.06 7.55
C HIS A 71 5.12 -7.16 7.23
N GLY A 72 3.92 -7.52 7.69
CA GLY A 72 2.73 -6.67 7.49
C GLY A 72 2.85 -5.27 8.11
N MET A 73 3.56 -5.13 9.23
CA MET A 73 3.80 -3.84 9.88
C MET A 73 4.81 -3.00 9.09
N THR A 74 5.88 -3.63 8.56
CA THR A 74 6.84 -2.89 7.72
C THR A 74 6.19 -2.39 6.44
N LEU A 75 5.31 -3.20 5.82
CA LEU A 75 4.55 -2.79 4.64
C LEU A 75 3.62 -1.61 4.94
N SER A 76 2.86 -1.67 6.04
CA SER A 76 1.91 -0.60 6.37
C SER A 76 2.62 0.73 6.63
N ALA A 77 3.76 0.71 7.35
CA ALA A 77 4.52 1.90 7.69
C ALA A 77 5.10 2.63 6.45
N VAL A 78 5.41 1.89 5.38
CA VAL A 78 6.05 2.44 4.16
C VAL A 78 5.05 2.78 3.06
N SER A 79 3.89 2.12 3.02
CA SER A 79 2.96 2.17 1.87
C SER A 79 2.54 3.59 1.47
N LEU A 80 2.07 4.40 2.42
CA LEU A 80 1.59 5.76 2.11
C LEU A 80 2.69 6.70 1.65
N PRO A 81 3.85 6.81 2.34
CA PRO A 81 4.98 7.60 1.86
C PRO A 81 5.45 7.17 0.47
N TYR A 82 5.47 5.88 0.20
CA TYR A 82 5.81 5.33 -1.09
C TYR A 82 4.80 5.74 -2.18
N TYR A 83 3.50 5.55 -1.95
CA TYR A 83 2.48 5.90 -2.94
C TYR A 83 2.41 7.41 -3.19
N ARG A 84 2.58 8.25 -2.17
CA ARG A 84 2.69 9.70 -2.34
C ARG A 84 3.93 10.10 -3.14
N PHE A 85 5.03 9.39 -2.96
CA PHE A 85 6.23 9.58 -3.78
C PHE A 85 5.97 9.21 -5.25
N LEU A 86 5.25 8.12 -5.51
CA LEU A 86 4.93 7.67 -6.87
C LEU A 86 3.78 8.42 -7.54
N LEU A 87 2.99 9.18 -6.80
CA LEU A 87 1.77 9.83 -7.33
C LEU A 87 2.03 10.62 -8.63
N PRO A 88 3.09 11.44 -8.75
CA PRO A 88 3.36 12.18 -9.99
C PRO A 88 3.65 11.30 -11.20
N TYR A 89 4.19 10.09 -10.97
CA TYR A 89 4.57 9.15 -12.03
C TYR A 89 3.43 8.24 -12.46
N GLY A 90 2.44 8.03 -11.58
CA GLY A 90 1.30 7.16 -11.82
C GLY A 90 -0.06 7.85 -11.64
N LEU A 91 -0.15 9.16 -11.86
CA LEU A 91 -1.29 10.01 -11.50
C LEU A 91 -2.64 9.43 -11.91
N GLN A 92 -2.79 9.01 -13.17
CA GLN A 92 -4.05 8.49 -13.68
C GLN A 92 -4.50 7.20 -12.96
N LYS A 93 -3.55 6.40 -12.50
CA LYS A 93 -3.86 5.19 -11.74
C LYS A 93 -4.29 5.51 -10.32
N PHE A 94 -3.65 6.48 -9.68
CA PHE A 94 -4.04 6.94 -8.34
C PHE A 94 -5.40 7.68 -8.37
N LYS A 95 -5.67 8.50 -9.40
CA LYS A 95 -7.01 9.08 -9.62
C LYS A 95 -8.06 7.98 -9.76
N ARG A 96 -7.81 6.98 -10.61
CA ARG A 96 -8.72 5.85 -10.79
C ARG A 96 -8.93 5.06 -9.48
N TYR A 97 -7.88 4.88 -8.70
CA TYR A 97 -7.96 4.27 -7.37
C TYR A 97 -8.87 5.07 -6.42
N ALA A 98 -8.71 6.40 -6.39
CA ALA A 98 -9.56 7.27 -5.59
C ALA A 98 -11.05 7.15 -5.97
N VAL A 99 -11.36 7.25 -7.25
CA VAL A 99 -12.75 7.22 -7.74
C VAL A 99 -13.36 5.81 -7.58
N ASN A 100 -12.65 4.75 -8.01
CA ASN A 100 -13.24 3.41 -8.09
C ASN A 100 -13.17 2.63 -6.79
N VAL A 101 -12.27 2.95 -5.88
CA VAL A 101 -12.13 2.23 -4.61
C VAL A 101 -12.76 3.00 -3.45
N TRP A 102 -12.58 4.32 -3.44
CA TRP A 102 -13.01 5.18 -2.33
C TRP A 102 -14.25 6.03 -2.64
N ASP A 103 -14.79 5.93 -3.86
CA ASP A 103 -15.95 6.72 -4.31
C ASP A 103 -15.71 8.24 -4.22
N VAL A 104 -14.44 8.68 -4.39
CA VAL A 104 -14.08 10.10 -4.41
C VAL A 104 -14.72 10.77 -5.63
N ASN A 105 -15.50 11.84 -5.40
CA ASN A 105 -16.03 12.64 -6.50
C ASN A 105 -14.93 13.53 -7.11
N PRO A 106 -14.61 13.38 -8.41
CA PRO A 106 -13.59 14.19 -9.08
C PRO A 106 -14.09 15.58 -9.53
N ASP A 107 -15.40 15.88 -9.45
CA ASP A 107 -15.97 17.11 -9.95
C ASP A 107 -15.38 18.33 -9.23
N GLY A 108 -14.88 19.28 -10.01
CA GLY A 108 -14.28 20.51 -9.50
C GLY A 108 -12.89 20.39 -8.91
N LYS A 109 -12.25 19.22 -9.04
CA LYS A 109 -10.90 18.92 -8.54
C LYS A 109 -9.94 18.64 -9.69
N THR A 110 -8.67 18.93 -9.48
CA THR A 110 -7.62 18.43 -10.37
C THR A 110 -7.43 16.90 -10.20
N ASP A 111 -6.69 16.30 -11.11
CA ASP A 111 -6.36 14.89 -11.05
C ASP A 111 -5.48 14.58 -9.82
N GLU A 112 -4.57 15.50 -9.47
CA GLU A 112 -3.70 15.41 -8.30
C GLU A 112 -4.50 15.50 -7.00
N GLU A 113 -5.43 16.47 -6.89
CA GLU A 113 -6.29 16.60 -5.72
C GLU A 113 -7.16 15.36 -5.51
N THR A 114 -7.73 14.84 -6.61
CA THR A 114 -8.53 13.60 -6.56
C THR A 114 -7.70 12.41 -6.10
N ALA A 115 -6.49 12.25 -6.64
CA ALA A 115 -5.59 11.15 -6.31
C ALA A 115 -5.11 11.22 -4.85
N GLU A 116 -4.73 12.42 -4.37
CA GLU A 116 -4.31 12.61 -2.97
C GLU A 116 -5.47 12.37 -1.98
N GLU A 117 -6.70 12.75 -2.34
CA GLU A 117 -7.87 12.44 -1.53
C GLU A 117 -8.07 10.93 -1.40
N GLY A 118 -7.83 10.15 -2.48
CA GLY A 118 -7.86 8.69 -2.42
C GLY A 118 -6.79 8.10 -1.49
N LEU A 119 -5.59 8.68 -1.48
CA LEU A 119 -4.53 8.27 -0.54
C LEU A 119 -4.87 8.68 0.90
N SER A 120 -5.53 9.81 1.09
CA SER A 120 -6.03 10.25 2.40
C SER A 120 -7.15 9.34 2.93
N CYS A 121 -8.02 8.83 2.06
CA CYS A 121 -9.00 7.79 2.41
C CYS A 121 -8.30 6.49 2.85
N MET A 122 -7.26 6.07 2.12
CA MET A 122 -6.43 4.92 2.51
C MET A 122 -5.76 5.14 3.87
N GLU A 123 -5.21 6.31 4.12
CA GLU A 123 -4.59 6.66 5.40
C GLU A 123 -5.60 6.56 6.56
N SER A 124 -6.79 7.12 6.38
CA SER A 124 -7.87 7.06 7.36
C SER A 124 -8.29 5.62 7.66
N TYR A 125 -8.42 4.80 6.61
CA TYR A 125 -8.72 3.38 6.73
C TYR A 125 -7.62 2.61 7.46
N MET A 126 -6.34 2.85 7.17
CA MET A 126 -5.23 2.20 7.85
C MET A 126 -5.19 2.56 9.34
N LYS A 127 -5.47 3.82 9.69
CA LYS A 127 -5.61 4.27 11.08
C LYS A 127 -6.82 3.61 11.76
N GLU A 128 -7.95 3.48 11.08
CA GLU A 128 -9.14 2.78 11.59
C GLU A 128 -8.83 1.32 11.96
N LEU A 129 -7.98 0.65 11.16
CA LEU A 129 -7.55 -0.72 11.43
C LEU A 129 -6.46 -0.82 12.53
N GLY A 130 -5.94 0.29 13.02
CA GLY A 130 -4.84 0.30 14.00
C GLY A 130 -3.51 -0.18 13.42
N LEU A 131 -3.26 0.05 12.13
CA LEU A 131 -2.00 -0.36 11.49
C LEU A 131 -0.86 0.57 11.90
N VAL A 132 0.35 0.01 11.94
CA VAL A 132 1.58 0.80 12.13
C VAL A 132 1.79 1.70 10.91
N MET A 133 1.96 3.00 11.15
CA MET A 133 2.05 4.02 10.09
C MET A 133 3.42 4.70 10.00
N ASN A 134 4.35 4.32 10.88
CA ASN A 134 5.64 4.97 11.03
C ASN A 134 6.72 3.94 11.36
N ILE A 135 7.86 3.99 10.66
CA ILE A 135 8.94 3.01 10.86
C ILE A 135 9.70 3.20 12.17
N ARG A 136 9.62 4.38 12.84
CA ARG A 136 10.18 4.57 14.18
C ARG A 136 9.49 3.68 15.21
N GLU A 137 8.19 3.44 15.06
CA GLU A 137 7.44 2.52 15.93
C GLU A 137 7.95 1.08 15.82
N LEU A 138 8.66 0.76 14.74
CA LEU A 138 9.28 -0.55 14.49
C LEU A 138 10.75 -0.59 14.96
N GLY A 139 11.26 0.48 15.57
CA GLY A 139 12.63 0.56 16.06
C GLY A 139 13.65 1.04 15.03
N VAL A 140 13.23 1.57 13.89
CA VAL A 140 14.15 2.16 12.90
C VAL A 140 14.65 3.51 13.40
N THR A 141 15.98 3.70 13.33
CA THR A 141 16.64 4.97 13.61
C THR A 141 17.17 5.61 12.32
N GLU A 142 17.51 6.90 12.37
CA GLU A 142 18.04 7.60 11.19
C GLU A 142 19.36 7.01 10.68
N GLU A 143 20.20 6.48 11.59
CA GLU A 143 21.46 5.83 11.26
C GLU A 143 21.28 4.53 10.46
N MET A 144 20.11 3.88 10.57
CA MET A 144 19.81 2.66 9.83
C MET A 144 19.39 2.93 8.38
N LEU A 145 18.91 4.14 8.05
CA LEU A 145 18.32 4.43 6.75
C LEU A 145 19.25 4.14 5.56
N PRO A 146 20.56 4.51 5.58
CA PRO A 146 21.45 4.17 4.48
C PRO A 146 21.59 2.66 4.26
N GLY A 147 21.78 1.90 5.34
CA GLY A 147 21.90 0.44 5.25
C GLY A 147 20.61 -0.26 4.81
N ILE A 148 19.43 0.26 5.23
CA ILE A 148 18.14 -0.23 4.73
C ILE A 148 17.99 0.04 3.24
N ALA A 149 18.39 1.23 2.78
CA ALA A 149 18.33 1.58 1.37
C ALA A 149 19.31 0.71 0.53
N ASP A 150 20.54 0.52 1.00
CA ASP A 150 21.54 -0.35 0.34
C ASP A 150 21.07 -1.81 0.25
N GLY A 151 20.34 -2.30 1.27
CA GLY A 151 19.79 -3.65 1.33
C GLY A 151 18.49 -3.84 0.54
N THR A 152 17.91 -2.77 0.00
CA THR A 152 16.66 -2.85 -0.74
C THR A 152 16.91 -3.28 -2.19
N PHE A 153 16.31 -4.40 -2.60
CA PHE A 153 16.34 -4.85 -3.98
C PHE A 153 15.38 -4.00 -4.83
N VAL A 154 15.93 -3.28 -5.83
CA VAL A 154 15.11 -2.41 -6.69
C VAL A 154 14.44 -3.20 -7.80
N MET A 155 13.13 -3.05 -7.93
CA MET A 155 12.28 -3.66 -8.96
C MET A 155 12.08 -2.72 -10.14
N GLU A 156 11.92 -3.30 -11.34
CA GLU A 156 11.72 -2.53 -12.58
C GLU A 156 10.25 -2.37 -12.99
N GLY A 157 9.33 -3.00 -12.27
CA GLY A 157 7.90 -3.09 -12.66
C GLY A 157 7.03 -1.89 -12.26
N GLY A 158 7.55 -0.94 -11.49
CA GLY A 158 6.81 0.23 -11.00
C GLY A 158 6.68 1.36 -12.02
N TYR A 159 5.98 2.43 -11.64
CA TYR A 159 5.89 3.66 -12.44
C TYR A 159 7.21 4.42 -12.53
N LYS A 160 8.13 4.14 -11.62
CA LYS A 160 9.48 4.68 -11.58
C LYS A 160 10.40 3.62 -11.00
N VAL A 161 11.51 3.36 -11.67
CA VAL A 161 12.61 2.59 -11.09
C VAL A 161 13.31 3.50 -10.08
N LEU A 162 13.34 3.07 -8.81
CA LEU A 162 13.87 3.90 -7.73
C LEU A 162 15.40 3.95 -7.78
N THR A 163 15.93 5.11 -7.43
CA THR A 163 17.35 5.27 -7.06
C THR A 163 17.52 5.07 -5.55
N HIS A 164 18.76 4.88 -5.10
CA HIS A 164 19.10 4.87 -3.68
C HIS A 164 18.56 6.12 -2.95
N ASP A 165 18.73 7.30 -3.53
CA ASP A 165 18.28 8.57 -2.94
C ASP A 165 16.74 8.66 -2.87
N ASP A 166 16.04 8.07 -3.84
CA ASP A 166 14.57 7.96 -3.79
C ASP A 166 14.14 7.11 -2.59
N ILE A 167 14.81 5.97 -2.36
CA ILE A 167 14.52 5.07 -1.22
C ILE A 167 14.79 5.80 0.09
N ILE A 168 15.93 6.50 0.23
CA ILE A 168 16.22 7.33 1.40
C ILE A 168 15.14 8.39 1.63
N THR A 169 14.65 9.01 0.56
CA THR A 169 13.59 10.01 0.64
C THR A 169 12.28 9.40 1.15
N ILE A 170 11.91 8.22 0.66
CA ILE A 170 10.72 7.48 1.10
C ILE A 170 10.87 7.07 2.56
N LEU A 171 12.02 6.51 2.95
CA LEU A 171 12.29 6.11 4.33
C LEU A 171 12.21 7.30 5.29
N LYS A 172 12.79 8.45 4.95
CA LYS A 172 12.68 9.68 5.77
C LYS A 172 11.24 10.14 5.93
N LYS A 173 10.41 10.02 4.88
CA LYS A 173 8.98 10.34 4.97
C LYS A 173 8.15 9.31 5.73
N SER A 174 8.72 8.13 5.97
CA SER A 174 8.11 7.05 6.76
C SER A 174 8.49 7.11 8.24
N MET A 175 9.39 8.02 8.62
CA MET A 175 9.81 8.28 10.02
C MET A 175 8.77 9.11 10.76
#